data_304235ff8157c7776e3200b537df3cd6
#
_entry.id   304235ff8157c7776e3200b537df3cd6
#
_cell.length_a   1.000
_cell.length_b   1.000
_cell.length_c   1.000
_cell.angle_alpha   90.00
_cell.angle_beta   90.00
_cell.angle_gamma   90.00
#
_symmetry.space_group_name_H-M   'P 1'
#
loop_
_entity.id
_entity.type
_entity.pdbx_description
1 polymer ?
#
loop_
_entity_poly.entity_id
_entity_poly.type
_entity_poly.pdbx_seq_one_letter_code
_entity_poly.pdbx_strand_id
1 'polypeptide(L)'
;MERWHRGAPFDLHLMVFGDSTATGYGARDAEEVPGVIIARALAEASGKRVRLSTKAIVGATSKGLSGQIDAMFVAGPPPDAAVIMIGANDITRLHGIGPSARRLGAAVRRLRASGAVVVVGTCPDFGVITAIPQPLRTIARARGLRLARAQAAAVRTSGGVPVPLADLLSSDFRQAPDVYFSSDMFHPSGAGYALAAKQLLPALCNALGDFAATAEQESPLELRGGDVNTLLGRLGGVSRLWRRSTGVPAPVIA
;
A
#
# COMPACT_ATOMS: atom_id res chain seq x y z
N MET A 1 18.04 -3.53 -6.08
CA MET A 1 16.65 -3.10 -6.39
C MET A 1 16.39 -1.64 -6.01
N GLU A 2 17.32 -0.73 -6.27
CA GLU A 2 17.25 0.68 -5.82
C GLU A 2 17.54 1.67 -6.94
N ARG A 3 17.25 1.32 -8.20
CA ARG A 3 17.53 2.21 -9.35
C ARG A 3 16.42 3.20 -9.70
N TRP A 4 15.33 3.21 -8.96
CA TRP A 4 14.23 4.13 -9.22
C TRP A 4 14.48 5.45 -8.51
N HIS A 5 15.13 6.39 -9.22
CA HIS A 5 15.24 7.81 -8.87
C HIS A 5 16.00 8.17 -7.57
N ARG A 6 17.15 7.53 -7.27
CA ARG A 6 18.08 8.14 -6.32
C ARG A 6 18.50 9.51 -6.84
N GLY A 7 18.13 10.56 -6.13
CA GLY A 7 18.52 11.92 -6.43
C GLY A 7 17.65 12.69 -7.44
N ALA A 8 16.75 12.05 -8.18
CA ALA A 8 15.82 12.78 -9.04
C ALA A 8 14.71 13.44 -8.20
N PRO A 9 14.29 14.66 -8.53
CA PRO A 9 13.14 15.29 -7.86
C PRO A 9 11.87 14.48 -8.15
N PHE A 10 11.04 14.31 -7.13
CA PHE A 10 9.73 13.64 -7.23
C PHE A 10 8.63 14.52 -6.65
N ASP A 11 7.42 14.31 -7.11
CA ASP A 11 6.24 15.09 -6.73
C ASP A 11 5.36 14.31 -5.74
N LEU A 12 5.47 12.97 -5.73
CA LEU A 12 4.71 12.08 -4.88
C LEU A 12 5.57 10.87 -4.45
N HIS A 13 5.57 10.55 -3.16
CA HIS A 13 6.23 9.37 -2.61
C HIS A 13 5.21 8.29 -2.27
N LEU A 14 5.21 7.21 -3.03
CA LEU A 14 4.44 5.99 -2.76
C LEU A 14 5.31 4.99 -1.99
N MET A 15 4.77 4.43 -0.90
CA MET A 15 5.45 3.35 -0.17
C MET A 15 4.56 2.12 -0.02
N VAL A 16 5.15 0.95 -0.24
CA VAL A 16 4.45 -0.35 -0.14
C VAL A 16 4.92 -1.10 1.10
N PHE A 17 3.94 -1.60 1.86
CA PHE A 17 4.13 -2.40 3.08
C PHE A 17 3.41 -3.74 2.95
N GLY A 18 3.84 -4.72 3.70
CA GLY A 18 3.13 -5.99 3.76
C GLY A 18 4.04 -7.21 3.75
N ASP A 19 3.56 -8.26 3.10
CA ASP A 19 4.21 -9.57 3.04
C ASP A 19 4.78 -9.90 1.65
N SER A 20 4.88 -11.19 1.31
CA SER A 20 5.38 -11.66 0.01
C SER A 20 4.58 -11.12 -1.17
N THR A 21 3.26 -10.94 -1.02
CA THR A 21 2.42 -10.35 -2.06
C THR A 21 2.83 -8.90 -2.34
N ALA A 22 3.12 -8.14 -1.29
CA ALA A 22 3.55 -6.75 -1.41
C ALA A 22 4.98 -6.61 -1.96
N THR A 23 5.85 -7.62 -1.75
CA THR A 23 7.19 -7.65 -2.35
C THR A 23 7.18 -8.04 -3.83
N GLY A 24 6.08 -8.58 -4.35
CA GLY A 24 6.00 -9.12 -5.70
C GLY A 24 6.57 -10.52 -5.85
N TYR A 25 6.52 -11.35 -4.79
CA TYR A 25 6.97 -12.75 -4.89
C TYR A 25 6.12 -13.51 -5.93
N GLY A 26 6.77 -14.15 -6.89
CA GLY A 26 6.11 -14.80 -8.03
C GLY A 26 6.13 -13.98 -9.33
N ALA A 27 6.48 -12.69 -9.27
CA ALA A 27 6.78 -11.89 -10.45
C ALA A 27 8.08 -12.38 -11.10
N ARG A 28 8.13 -12.36 -12.45
CA ARG A 28 9.30 -12.83 -13.22
C ARG A 28 10.37 -11.76 -13.35
N ASP A 29 9.94 -10.51 -13.39
CA ASP A 29 10.83 -9.37 -13.50
C ASP A 29 10.36 -8.18 -12.67
N ALA A 30 11.17 -7.12 -12.62
CA ALA A 30 10.91 -5.94 -11.81
C ALA A 30 9.65 -5.18 -12.24
N GLU A 31 9.28 -5.24 -13.51
CA GLU A 31 8.14 -4.52 -14.07
C GLU A 31 6.81 -5.13 -13.63
N GLU A 32 6.82 -6.41 -13.28
CA GLU A 32 5.66 -7.16 -12.80
C GLU A 32 5.41 -7.02 -11.29
N VAL A 33 6.33 -6.38 -10.55
CA VAL A 33 6.17 -6.16 -9.10
C VAL A 33 5.02 -5.19 -8.84
N PRO A 34 4.06 -5.51 -7.95
CA PRO A 34 2.84 -4.74 -7.75
C PRO A 34 3.10 -3.27 -7.39
N GLY A 35 4.12 -3.00 -6.59
CA GLY A 35 4.52 -1.63 -6.25
C GLY A 35 4.96 -0.83 -7.48
N VAL A 36 5.67 -1.46 -8.42
CA VAL A 36 6.11 -0.84 -9.68
C VAL A 36 4.93 -0.58 -10.59
N ILE A 37 4.03 -1.56 -10.74
CA ILE A 37 2.81 -1.41 -11.55
C ILE A 37 1.95 -0.25 -11.01
N ILE A 38 1.72 -0.21 -9.69
CA ILE A 38 0.92 0.85 -9.05
C ILE A 38 1.60 2.23 -9.21
N ALA A 39 2.92 2.32 -8.98
CA ALA A 39 3.65 3.58 -9.08
C ALA A 39 3.61 4.15 -10.50
N ARG A 40 3.77 3.28 -11.51
CA ARG A 40 3.70 3.66 -12.92
C ARG A 40 2.29 4.13 -13.31
N ALA A 41 1.27 3.34 -12.98
CA ALA A 41 -0.11 3.70 -13.25
C ALA A 41 -0.55 4.99 -12.51
N LEU A 42 -0.06 5.21 -11.29
CA LEU A 42 -0.30 6.43 -10.55
C LEU A 42 0.40 7.64 -11.20
N ALA A 43 1.62 7.48 -11.71
CA ALA A 43 2.32 8.52 -12.44
C ALA A 43 1.58 8.91 -13.73
N GLU A 44 1.11 7.92 -14.50
CA GLU A 44 0.31 8.12 -15.71
C GLU A 44 -1.02 8.83 -15.39
N ALA A 45 -1.74 8.37 -14.36
CA ALA A 45 -3.04 8.95 -13.99
C ALA A 45 -2.95 10.37 -13.43
N SER A 46 -1.86 10.69 -12.72
CA SER A 46 -1.70 11.98 -12.02
C SER A 46 -0.82 12.99 -12.78
N GLY A 47 -0.07 12.56 -13.79
CA GLY A 47 0.96 13.38 -14.45
C GLY A 47 2.15 13.73 -13.55
N LYS A 48 2.27 13.10 -12.36
CA LYS A 48 3.30 13.38 -11.35
C LYS A 48 4.45 12.38 -11.43
N ARG A 49 5.65 12.83 -11.06
CA ARG A 49 6.79 11.93 -10.87
C ARG A 49 6.64 11.20 -9.53
N VAL A 50 6.45 9.90 -9.59
CA VAL A 50 6.22 9.06 -8.42
C VAL A 50 7.51 8.38 -7.99
N ARG A 51 7.95 8.63 -6.76
CA ARG A 51 8.99 7.84 -6.09
C ARG A 51 8.36 6.62 -5.45
N LEU A 52 8.86 5.42 -5.76
CA LEU A 52 8.47 4.18 -5.09
C LEU A 52 9.50 3.78 -4.04
N SER A 53 9.01 3.40 -2.86
CA SER A 53 9.80 2.69 -1.83
C SER A 53 9.02 1.48 -1.32
N THR A 54 9.72 0.47 -0.81
CA THR A 54 9.08 -0.69 -0.18
C THR A 54 9.70 -0.98 1.18
N LYS A 55 8.86 -1.40 2.12
CA LYS A 55 9.23 -1.94 3.43
C LYS A 55 8.60 -3.31 3.67
N ALA A 56 7.95 -3.87 2.64
CA ALA A 56 7.37 -5.21 2.69
C ALA A 56 8.45 -6.28 2.92
N ILE A 57 8.09 -7.34 3.64
CA ILE A 57 9.01 -8.43 4.02
C ILE A 57 8.30 -9.76 3.77
N VAL A 58 8.93 -10.63 2.97
CA VAL A 58 8.43 -11.98 2.71
C VAL A 58 8.16 -12.72 4.02
N GLY A 59 7.00 -13.38 4.12
CA GLY A 59 6.60 -14.11 5.33
C GLY A 59 6.09 -13.24 6.48
N ALA A 60 6.03 -11.91 6.32
CA ALA A 60 5.50 -11.03 7.36
C ALA A 60 4.04 -11.33 7.66
N THR A 61 3.66 -11.16 8.92
CA THR A 61 2.28 -11.15 9.38
C THR A 61 1.91 -9.75 9.85
N SER A 62 0.67 -9.53 10.23
CA SER A 62 0.23 -8.25 10.81
C SER A 62 1.09 -7.78 12.00
N LYS A 63 1.79 -8.70 12.71
CA LYS A 63 2.74 -8.36 13.77
C LYS A 63 3.96 -7.58 13.26
N GLY A 64 4.40 -7.85 12.04
CA GLY A 64 5.57 -7.22 11.42
C GLY A 64 5.35 -5.78 10.96
N LEU A 65 4.09 -5.35 10.80
CA LEU A 65 3.78 -4.01 10.26
C LEU A 65 4.36 -2.88 11.11
N SER A 66 4.36 -3.00 12.44
CA SER A 66 4.97 -1.97 13.31
C SER A 66 6.42 -1.76 12.98
N GLY A 67 7.21 -2.83 12.86
CA GLY A 67 8.62 -2.76 12.52
C GLY A 67 8.88 -2.21 11.11
N GLN A 68 8.02 -2.52 10.13
CA GLN A 68 8.11 -1.95 8.79
C GLN A 68 7.90 -0.42 8.81
N ILE A 69 6.96 0.06 9.63
CA ILE A 69 6.69 1.50 9.80
C ILE A 69 7.83 2.17 10.60
N ASP A 70 8.36 1.52 11.64
CA ASP A 70 9.50 2.04 12.39
C ASP A 70 10.73 2.20 11.45
N ALA A 71 10.99 1.22 10.59
CA ALA A 71 12.04 1.29 9.58
C ALA A 71 11.80 2.39 8.53
N MET A 72 10.54 2.75 8.25
CA MET A 72 10.23 3.90 7.40
C MET A 72 10.67 5.20 8.05
N PHE A 73 10.32 5.43 9.32
CA PHE A 73 10.67 6.67 10.03
C PHE A 73 12.19 6.84 10.20
N VAL A 74 12.93 5.74 10.32
CA VAL A 74 14.40 5.78 10.38
C VAL A 74 15.01 6.08 9.01
N ALA A 75 14.40 5.59 7.93
CA ALA A 75 14.96 5.71 6.58
C ALA A 75 14.74 7.08 5.91
N GLY A 76 13.81 7.89 6.42
CA GLY A 76 13.54 9.21 5.84
C GLY A 76 12.13 9.73 6.10
N PRO A 77 11.69 10.73 5.35
CA PRO A 77 10.36 11.32 5.53
C PRO A 77 9.26 10.30 5.21
N PRO A 78 8.10 10.41 5.88
CA PRO A 78 6.95 9.58 5.57
C PRO A 78 6.50 9.77 4.12
N PRO A 79 5.83 8.75 3.51
CA PRO A 79 5.29 8.84 2.17
C PRO A 79 4.03 9.74 2.12
N ASP A 80 3.69 10.22 0.93
CA ASP A 80 2.39 10.86 0.66
C ASP A 80 1.28 9.81 0.57
N ALA A 81 1.61 8.62 0.05
CA ALA A 81 0.70 7.51 -0.10
C ALA A 81 1.32 6.18 0.33
N ALA A 82 0.54 5.35 0.99
CA ALA A 82 0.93 4.00 1.40
C ALA A 82 -0.07 2.96 0.90
N VAL A 83 0.45 1.86 0.34
CA VAL A 83 -0.32 0.67 0.01
C VAL A 83 0.12 -0.46 0.92
N ILE A 84 -0.85 -1.14 1.55
CA ILE A 84 -0.58 -2.30 2.42
C ILE A 84 -1.26 -3.54 1.83
N MET A 85 -0.51 -4.61 1.66
CA MET A 85 -1.03 -5.94 1.31
C MET A 85 -0.50 -6.95 2.31
N ILE A 86 -1.38 -7.45 3.20
CA ILE A 86 -1.01 -8.30 4.34
C ILE A 86 -2.17 -9.17 4.79
N GLY A 87 -1.87 -10.36 5.31
CA GLY A 87 -2.86 -11.20 5.96
C GLY A 87 -2.78 -12.67 5.59
N ALA A 88 -2.18 -13.01 4.45
CA ALA A 88 -2.01 -14.39 4.03
C ALA A 88 -1.26 -15.21 5.09
N ASN A 89 -0.16 -14.69 5.61
CA ASN A 89 0.62 -15.34 6.66
C ASN A 89 -0.08 -15.36 8.03
N ASP A 90 -1.00 -14.45 8.31
CA ASP A 90 -1.83 -14.54 9.53
C ASP A 90 -2.78 -15.76 9.46
N ILE A 91 -3.28 -16.09 8.25
CA ILE A 91 -4.14 -17.27 8.04
C ILE A 91 -3.33 -18.56 8.12
N THR A 92 -2.23 -18.68 7.40
CA THR A 92 -1.41 -19.91 7.35
C THR A 92 -0.75 -20.21 8.70
N ARG A 93 -0.43 -19.19 9.51
CA ARG A 93 0.09 -19.33 10.88
C ARG A 93 -0.99 -19.34 11.95
N LEU A 94 -2.26 -19.45 11.57
CA LEU A 94 -3.42 -19.55 12.45
C LEU A 94 -3.54 -18.41 13.48
N HIS A 95 -3.07 -17.22 13.15
CA HIS A 95 -3.21 -16.05 14.03
C HIS A 95 -4.68 -15.69 14.25
N GLY A 96 -4.98 -15.11 15.41
CA GLY A 96 -6.33 -14.66 15.74
C GLY A 96 -6.79 -13.51 14.82
N ILE A 97 -7.98 -13.61 14.27
CA ILE A 97 -8.54 -12.64 13.31
C ILE A 97 -8.62 -11.23 13.92
N GLY A 98 -9.22 -11.09 15.09
CA GLY A 98 -9.36 -9.81 15.78
C GLY A 98 -8.01 -9.15 16.10
N PRO A 99 -7.06 -9.83 16.71
CA PRO A 99 -5.72 -9.31 16.94
C PRO A 99 -5.01 -8.87 15.63
N SER A 100 -5.11 -9.66 14.54
CA SER A 100 -4.49 -9.32 13.25
C SER A 100 -5.11 -8.05 12.65
N ALA A 101 -6.43 -7.93 12.66
CA ALA A 101 -7.13 -6.73 12.19
C ALA A 101 -6.80 -5.49 13.05
N ARG A 102 -6.70 -5.63 14.38
CA ARG A 102 -6.30 -4.51 15.26
C ARG A 102 -4.89 -4.00 14.98
N ARG A 103 -3.92 -4.92 14.72
CA ARG A 103 -2.55 -4.52 14.34
C ARG A 103 -2.51 -3.78 13.03
N LEU A 104 -3.27 -4.24 12.04
CA LEU A 104 -3.42 -3.54 10.76
C LEU A 104 -4.02 -2.14 10.98
N GLY A 105 -5.11 -2.02 11.73
CA GLY A 105 -5.71 -0.72 12.06
C GLY A 105 -4.74 0.21 12.78
N ALA A 106 -3.92 -0.30 13.71
CA ALA A 106 -2.88 0.49 14.36
C ALA A 106 -1.81 0.98 13.38
N ALA A 107 -1.40 0.14 12.42
CA ALA A 107 -0.49 0.52 11.35
C ALA A 107 -1.06 1.63 10.46
N VAL A 108 -2.33 1.49 10.06
CA VAL A 108 -3.05 2.51 9.28
C VAL A 108 -3.11 3.84 10.03
N ARG A 109 -3.49 3.84 11.31
CA ARG A 109 -3.52 5.08 12.12
C ARG A 109 -2.16 5.77 12.18
N ARG A 110 -1.07 5.02 12.37
CA ARG A 110 0.29 5.58 12.40
C ARG A 110 0.68 6.25 11.08
N LEU A 111 0.39 5.60 9.95
CA LEU A 111 0.64 6.17 8.62
C LEU A 111 -0.26 7.38 8.34
N ARG A 112 -1.54 7.33 8.72
CA ARG A 112 -2.46 8.48 8.62
C ARG A 112 -1.97 9.66 9.47
N ALA A 113 -1.53 9.40 10.69
CA ALA A 113 -0.99 10.43 11.59
C ALA A 113 0.30 11.08 11.05
N SER A 114 1.04 10.41 10.17
CA SER A 114 2.20 10.98 9.48
C SER A 114 1.85 11.75 8.20
N GLY A 115 0.56 11.90 7.88
CA GLY A 115 0.08 12.62 6.69
C GLY A 115 -0.10 11.74 5.45
N ALA A 116 0.16 10.43 5.53
CA ALA A 116 0.02 9.55 4.37
C ALA A 116 -1.45 9.21 4.09
N VAL A 117 -1.83 9.16 2.82
CA VAL A 117 -3.03 8.45 2.37
C VAL A 117 -2.76 6.94 2.44
N VAL A 118 -3.69 6.14 2.96
CA VAL A 118 -3.47 4.70 3.15
C VAL A 118 -4.56 3.88 2.47
N VAL A 119 -4.15 3.05 1.50
CA VAL A 119 -5.00 2.06 0.83
C VAL A 119 -4.56 0.66 1.23
N VAL A 120 -5.50 -0.21 1.54
CA VAL A 120 -5.21 -1.58 1.99
C VAL A 120 -5.93 -2.58 1.11
N GLY A 121 -5.18 -3.42 0.40
CA GLY A 121 -5.70 -4.65 -0.18
C GLY A 121 -5.96 -5.66 0.94
N THR A 122 -7.23 -6.01 1.16
CA THR A 122 -7.60 -6.97 2.21
C THR A 122 -7.22 -8.39 1.83
N CYS A 123 -7.18 -9.28 2.82
CA CYS A 123 -6.82 -10.69 2.65
C CYS A 123 -7.55 -11.33 1.46
N PRO A 124 -6.83 -12.04 0.54
CA PRO A 124 -7.44 -12.66 -0.64
C PRO A 124 -8.31 -13.89 -0.28
N ASP A 125 -9.07 -14.39 -1.26
CA ASP A 125 -9.82 -15.64 -1.13
C ASP A 125 -8.89 -16.85 -1.26
N PHE A 126 -8.62 -17.55 -0.16
CA PHE A 126 -7.84 -18.79 -0.17
C PHE A 126 -8.53 -19.95 -0.91
N GLY A 127 -9.82 -19.83 -1.20
CA GLY A 127 -10.58 -20.85 -1.93
C GLY A 127 -10.15 -21.03 -3.38
N VAL A 128 -9.48 -20.04 -3.96
CA VAL A 128 -8.96 -20.11 -5.34
C VAL A 128 -7.54 -20.67 -5.41
N ILE A 129 -6.84 -20.81 -4.28
CA ILE A 129 -5.45 -21.29 -4.20
C ILE A 129 -5.43 -22.82 -4.25
N THR A 130 -5.23 -23.37 -5.45
CA THR A 130 -5.30 -24.82 -5.68
C THR A 130 -4.13 -25.58 -5.06
N ALA A 131 -3.00 -24.95 -4.80
CA ALA A 131 -1.86 -25.53 -4.08
C ALA A 131 -2.21 -25.95 -2.65
N ILE A 132 -3.29 -25.41 -2.05
CA ILE A 132 -3.74 -25.83 -0.74
C ILE A 132 -4.71 -27.01 -0.87
N PRO A 133 -4.40 -28.21 -0.31
CA PRO A 133 -5.27 -29.37 -0.42
C PRO A 133 -6.55 -29.23 0.40
N GLN A 134 -7.59 -29.99 0.04
CA GLN A 134 -8.79 -30.13 0.85
C GLN A 134 -8.53 -31.09 2.04
N PRO A 135 -9.17 -30.86 3.21
CA PRO A 135 -10.15 -29.81 3.52
C PRO A 135 -9.51 -28.46 3.95
N LEU A 136 -8.18 -28.39 4.01
CA LEU A 136 -7.46 -27.22 4.53
C LEU A 136 -7.79 -25.94 3.74
N ARG A 137 -7.97 -26.04 2.42
CA ARG A 137 -8.36 -24.93 1.56
C ARG A 137 -9.72 -24.33 1.96
N THR A 138 -10.70 -25.16 2.27
CA THR A 138 -12.02 -24.71 2.76
C THR A 138 -11.91 -23.97 4.08
N ILE A 139 -11.11 -24.49 5.01
CA ILE A 139 -10.86 -23.86 6.31
C ILE A 139 -10.13 -22.53 6.14
N ALA A 140 -9.07 -22.50 5.33
CA ALA A 140 -8.30 -21.30 5.04
C ALA A 140 -9.17 -20.23 4.38
N ARG A 141 -10.04 -20.61 3.43
CA ARG A 141 -11.03 -19.72 2.81
C ARG A 141 -11.95 -19.07 3.85
N ALA A 142 -12.58 -19.88 4.70
CA ALA A 142 -13.51 -19.38 5.71
C ALA A 142 -12.81 -18.39 6.67
N ARG A 143 -11.58 -18.69 7.09
CA ARG A 143 -10.79 -17.82 7.94
C ARG A 143 -10.32 -16.55 7.20
N GLY A 144 -9.86 -16.68 5.95
CA GLY A 144 -9.41 -15.58 5.11
C GLY A 144 -10.50 -14.55 4.86
N LEU A 145 -11.70 -14.99 4.50
CA LEU A 145 -12.86 -14.11 4.31
C LEU A 145 -13.30 -13.39 5.60
N ARG A 146 -13.21 -14.09 6.76
CA ARG A 146 -13.44 -13.44 8.07
C ARG A 146 -12.37 -12.39 8.36
N LEU A 147 -11.10 -12.68 8.06
CA LEU A 147 -10.02 -11.73 8.24
C LEU A 147 -10.21 -10.52 7.31
N ALA A 148 -10.53 -10.72 6.04
CA ALA A 148 -10.77 -9.64 5.08
C ALA A 148 -11.85 -8.65 5.56
N ARG A 149 -12.97 -9.16 6.09
CA ARG A 149 -14.04 -8.32 6.67
C ARG A 149 -13.56 -7.55 7.90
N ALA A 150 -12.83 -8.21 8.81
CA ALA A 150 -12.30 -7.57 10.01
C ALA A 150 -11.22 -6.52 9.65
N GLN A 151 -10.38 -6.79 8.66
CA GLN A 151 -9.42 -5.83 8.11
C GLN A 151 -10.14 -4.61 7.53
N ALA A 152 -11.16 -4.83 6.68
CA ALA A 152 -11.92 -3.73 6.07
C ALA A 152 -12.55 -2.82 7.13
N ALA A 153 -13.13 -3.38 8.19
CA ALA A 153 -13.68 -2.61 9.30
C ALA A 153 -12.58 -1.82 10.03
N ALA A 154 -11.48 -2.47 10.41
CA ALA A 154 -10.37 -1.85 11.13
C ALA A 154 -9.68 -0.74 10.31
N VAL A 155 -9.56 -0.93 8.99
CA VAL A 155 -8.96 0.07 8.08
C VAL A 155 -9.85 1.31 7.99
N ARG A 156 -11.17 1.14 7.77
CA ARG A 156 -12.11 2.29 7.73
C ARG A 156 -12.10 3.08 9.03
N THR A 157 -12.21 2.41 10.18
CA THR A 157 -12.20 3.08 11.49
C THR A 157 -10.86 3.75 11.82
N SER A 158 -9.82 3.42 11.07
CA SER A 158 -8.48 4.00 11.21
C SER A 158 -8.17 5.08 10.16
N GLY A 159 -9.16 5.49 9.35
CA GLY A 159 -9.02 6.53 8.32
C GLY A 159 -8.32 6.07 7.04
N GLY A 160 -8.22 4.76 6.78
CA GLY A 160 -7.71 4.21 5.54
C GLY A 160 -8.83 3.72 4.61
N VAL A 161 -8.49 3.38 3.38
CA VAL A 161 -9.41 2.88 2.35
C VAL A 161 -9.16 1.39 2.12
N PRO A 162 -10.08 0.49 2.49
CA PRO A 162 -9.94 -0.94 2.20
C PRO A 162 -10.45 -1.27 0.80
N VAL A 163 -9.67 -2.09 0.08
CA VAL A 163 -10.05 -2.68 -1.22
C VAL A 163 -10.26 -4.18 -1.03
N PRO A 164 -11.47 -4.71 -1.26
CA PRO A 164 -11.84 -6.09 -0.97
C PRO A 164 -11.32 -7.05 -2.06
N LEU A 165 -10.01 -7.36 -2.05
CA LEU A 165 -9.37 -8.16 -3.10
C LEU A 165 -9.98 -9.56 -3.23
N ALA A 166 -10.48 -10.16 -2.14
CA ALA A 166 -11.17 -11.46 -2.21
C ALA A 166 -12.39 -11.40 -3.12
N ASP A 167 -13.21 -10.34 -2.99
CA ASP A 167 -14.44 -10.20 -3.78
C ASP A 167 -14.14 -9.80 -5.24
N LEU A 168 -13.11 -8.98 -5.43
CA LEU A 168 -12.79 -8.40 -6.73
C LEU A 168 -11.98 -9.32 -7.65
N LEU A 169 -11.18 -10.24 -7.08
CA LEU A 169 -10.23 -11.04 -7.86
C LEU A 169 -10.58 -12.52 -7.95
N SER A 170 -11.42 -13.06 -7.05
CA SER A 170 -11.65 -14.51 -6.97
C SER A 170 -12.20 -15.13 -8.24
N SER A 171 -13.01 -14.39 -9.00
CA SER A 171 -13.58 -14.89 -10.26
C SER A 171 -12.48 -15.16 -11.29
N ASP A 172 -11.64 -14.16 -11.53
CA ASP A 172 -10.56 -14.23 -12.52
C ASP A 172 -9.55 -15.33 -12.16
N PHE A 173 -9.09 -15.35 -10.90
CA PHE A 173 -8.15 -16.36 -10.40
C PHE A 173 -8.70 -17.79 -10.48
N ARG A 174 -10.03 -17.96 -10.37
CA ARG A 174 -10.67 -19.28 -10.52
C ARG A 174 -10.82 -19.69 -11.97
N GLN A 175 -11.10 -18.73 -12.87
CA GLN A 175 -11.31 -18.99 -14.29
C GLN A 175 -10.01 -19.27 -15.04
N ALA A 176 -8.93 -18.59 -14.66
CA ALA A 176 -7.64 -18.73 -15.32
C ALA A 176 -6.48 -18.80 -14.32
N PRO A 177 -6.42 -19.86 -13.47
CA PRO A 177 -5.40 -19.98 -12.44
C PRO A 177 -3.97 -19.96 -12.99
N ASP A 178 -3.72 -20.62 -14.13
CA ASP A 178 -2.40 -20.66 -14.77
C ASP A 178 -1.93 -19.30 -15.30
N VAL A 179 -2.85 -18.35 -15.50
CA VAL A 179 -2.53 -16.98 -15.90
C VAL A 179 -2.23 -16.11 -14.68
N TYR A 180 -3.04 -16.19 -13.64
CA TYR A 180 -3.00 -15.25 -12.52
C TYR A 180 -2.17 -15.73 -11.33
N PHE A 181 -1.86 -17.03 -11.21
CA PHE A 181 -0.89 -17.55 -10.26
C PHE A 181 0.48 -17.71 -10.91
N SER A 182 1.52 -17.59 -10.09
CA SER A 182 2.88 -17.97 -10.47
C SER A 182 3.03 -19.49 -10.49
N SER A 183 4.22 -19.99 -10.84
CA SER A 183 4.50 -21.42 -10.93
C SER A 183 4.26 -22.20 -9.62
N ASP A 184 4.22 -21.52 -8.47
CA ASP A 184 3.94 -22.15 -7.17
C ASP A 184 2.43 -22.33 -6.91
N MET A 185 1.56 -21.85 -7.78
CA MET A 185 0.10 -21.90 -7.68
C MET A 185 -0.45 -21.34 -6.36
N PHE A 186 0.34 -20.47 -5.73
CA PHE A 186 0.02 -19.81 -4.45
C PHE A 186 0.12 -18.29 -4.53
N HIS A 187 1.26 -17.78 -5.00
CA HIS A 187 1.48 -16.35 -5.18
C HIS A 187 0.97 -15.89 -6.53
N PRO A 188 0.52 -14.64 -6.67
CA PRO A 188 0.14 -14.10 -7.96
C PRO A 188 1.32 -14.08 -8.95
N SER A 189 1.01 -14.26 -10.22
CA SER A 189 1.90 -13.94 -11.35
C SER A 189 1.95 -12.41 -11.58
N GLY A 190 2.75 -11.97 -12.54
CA GLY A 190 2.73 -10.58 -13.03
C GLY A 190 1.32 -10.14 -13.49
N ALA A 191 0.59 -11.02 -14.20
CA ALA A 191 -0.80 -10.75 -14.59
C ALA A 191 -1.74 -10.64 -13.37
N GLY A 192 -1.56 -11.48 -12.36
CA GLY A 192 -2.31 -11.41 -11.10
C GLY A 192 -2.04 -10.12 -10.34
N TYR A 193 -0.79 -9.66 -10.32
CA TYR A 193 -0.42 -8.37 -9.73
C TYR A 193 -0.97 -7.18 -10.51
N ALA A 194 -0.97 -7.23 -11.84
CA ALA A 194 -1.58 -6.20 -12.68
C ALA A 194 -3.09 -6.08 -12.41
N LEU A 195 -3.77 -7.23 -12.28
CA LEU A 195 -5.20 -7.25 -11.94
C LEU A 195 -5.45 -6.64 -10.55
N ALA A 196 -4.64 -6.98 -9.54
CA ALA A 196 -4.75 -6.39 -8.20
C ALA A 196 -4.47 -4.88 -8.20
N ALA A 197 -3.44 -4.43 -8.92
CA ALA A 197 -3.11 -3.01 -9.07
C ALA A 197 -4.25 -2.22 -9.71
N LYS A 198 -4.92 -2.78 -10.73
CA LYS A 198 -6.11 -2.19 -11.36
C LYS A 198 -7.24 -1.94 -10.36
N GLN A 199 -7.37 -2.77 -9.33
CA GLN A 199 -8.38 -2.58 -8.28
C GLN A 199 -7.94 -1.58 -7.20
N LEU A 200 -6.65 -1.49 -6.92
CA LEU A 200 -6.11 -0.59 -5.89
C LEU A 200 -5.98 0.86 -6.36
N LEU A 201 -5.68 1.06 -7.65
CA LEU A 201 -5.39 2.37 -8.23
C LEU A 201 -6.53 3.38 -8.09
N PRO A 202 -7.81 3.07 -8.41
CA PRO A 202 -8.90 4.03 -8.26
C PRO A 202 -9.07 4.52 -6.81
N ALA A 203 -8.96 3.60 -5.84
CA ALA A 203 -9.03 3.95 -4.42
C ALA A 203 -7.87 4.86 -4.00
N LEU A 204 -6.68 4.65 -4.55
CA LEU A 204 -5.50 5.45 -4.28
C LEU A 204 -5.62 6.86 -4.89
N CYS A 205 -6.05 6.97 -6.15
CA CYS A 205 -6.26 8.24 -6.84
C CYS A 205 -7.34 9.09 -6.15
N ASN A 206 -8.48 8.48 -5.82
CA ASN A 206 -9.56 9.16 -5.12
C ASN A 206 -9.11 9.68 -3.76
N ALA A 207 -8.48 8.83 -2.96
CA ALA A 207 -8.01 9.22 -1.63
C ALA A 207 -6.93 10.32 -1.66
N LEU A 208 -6.09 10.37 -2.69
CA LEU A 208 -5.12 11.44 -2.91
C LEU A 208 -5.80 12.75 -3.35
N GLY A 209 -6.85 12.67 -4.18
CA GLY A 209 -7.68 13.81 -4.58
C GLY A 209 -8.43 14.42 -3.40
N ASP A 210 -9.10 13.60 -2.61
CA ASP A 210 -9.82 14.04 -1.41
C ASP A 210 -8.88 14.68 -0.37
N PHE A 211 -7.69 14.13 -0.20
CA PHE A 211 -6.68 14.68 0.71
C PHE A 211 -6.18 16.06 0.25
N ALA A 212 -5.96 16.25 -1.05
CA ALA A 212 -5.56 17.53 -1.60
C ALA A 212 -6.66 18.60 -1.41
N ALA A 213 -7.92 18.25 -1.69
CA ALA A 213 -9.06 19.14 -1.52
C ALA A 213 -9.27 19.56 -0.05
N THR A 214 -9.09 18.63 0.91
CA THR A 214 -9.19 18.93 2.34
C THR A 214 -8.05 19.85 2.79
N ALA A 215 -6.82 19.60 2.32
CA ALA A 215 -5.67 20.45 2.66
C ALA A 215 -5.82 21.89 2.10
N GLU A 216 -6.48 22.05 0.97
CA GLU A 216 -6.82 23.38 0.41
C GLU A 216 -7.91 24.08 1.23
N GLN A 217 -8.89 23.33 1.77
CA GLN A 217 -9.97 23.88 2.60
C GLN A 217 -9.51 24.26 4.02
N GLU A 218 -8.55 23.54 4.60
CA GLU A 218 -7.98 23.83 5.92
C GLU A 218 -6.98 25.01 5.90
N SER A 219 -6.68 25.58 4.74
CA SER A 219 -5.75 26.69 4.54
C SER A 219 -6.42 28.05 4.21
N PRO A 220 -7.48 28.52 4.91
CA PRO A 220 -8.15 29.77 4.53
C PRO A 220 -7.60 31.06 5.15
N LEU A 221 -6.51 31.05 5.94
CA LEU A 221 -6.18 32.21 6.80
C LEU A 221 -4.95 33.05 6.42
N GLU A 222 -4.25 32.76 5.32
CA GLU A 222 -3.06 33.56 4.95
C GLU A 222 -2.94 33.99 3.47
N LEU A 223 -4.04 34.24 2.77
CA LEU A 223 -3.98 34.79 1.40
C LEU A 223 -4.73 36.12 1.27
N ARG A 224 -4.24 37.17 1.96
CA ARG A 224 -4.34 38.54 1.46
C ARG A 224 -2.97 38.98 0.98
N GLY A 225 -2.76 38.88 -0.34
CA GLY A 225 -1.62 39.45 -1.07
C GLY A 225 -0.50 38.48 -1.38
N GLY A 226 -0.54 37.81 -2.53
CA GLY A 226 0.59 37.04 -3.06
C GLY A 226 0.19 36.11 -4.20
N ASP A 227 0.85 36.33 -5.30
CA ASP A 227 0.84 35.71 -6.62
C ASP A 227 0.43 34.22 -6.70
N VAL A 228 -0.44 33.91 -7.67
CA VAL A 228 -1.05 32.61 -7.98
C VAL A 228 -0.02 31.51 -8.31
N ASN A 229 1.19 31.90 -8.72
CA ASN A 229 2.28 30.96 -9.02
C ASN A 229 2.89 30.26 -7.80
N THR A 230 2.58 30.72 -6.57
CA THR A 230 3.08 30.12 -5.33
C THR A 230 2.24 28.94 -4.87
N LEU A 231 1.00 28.78 -5.36
CA LEU A 231 0.05 27.74 -4.97
C LEU A 231 0.40 26.36 -5.56
N LEU A 232 0.88 26.32 -6.80
CA LEU A 232 1.29 25.06 -7.45
C LEU A 232 2.59 24.47 -6.87
N GLY A 233 3.41 25.30 -6.22
CA GLY A 233 4.61 24.85 -5.49
C GLY A 233 4.34 24.16 -4.16
N ARG A 234 3.14 24.26 -3.60
CA ARG A 234 2.79 23.77 -2.26
C ARG A 234 2.22 22.35 -2.19
N LEU A 235 1.78 21.78 -3.32
CA LEU A 235 1.44 20.35 -3.38
C LEU A 235 2.66 19.42 -3.22
N GLY A 236 3.88 19.96 -3.34
CA GLY A 236 5.13 19.29 -2.93
C GLY A 236 5.52 19.50 -1.46
N GLY A 237 4.65 20.06 -0.61
CA GLY A 237 5.03 20.70 0.64
C GLY A 237 4.89 19.87 1.91
N VAL A 238 4.18 18.74 1.92
CA VAL A 238 4.00 17.96 3.16
C VAL A 238 5.34 17.37 3.62
N SER A 239 6.20 16.93 2.69
CA SER A 239 7.56 16.51 3.02
C SER A 239 8.50 17.69 3.38
N ARG A 240 8.14 18.93 3.03
CA ARG A 240 8.93 20.14 3.36
C ARG A 240 8.58 20.77 4.71
N LEU A 241 7.36 20.61 5.19
CA LEU A 241 6.96 21.08 6.54
C LEU A 241 7.73 20.34 7.65
N TRP A 242 7.99 19.06 7.46
CA TRP A 242 8.80 18.27 8.40
C TRP A 242 10.24 18.78 8.50
N ARG A 243 10.84 19.24 7.39
CA ARG A 243 12.22 19.78 7.38
C ARG A 243 12.37 21.10 8.13
N ARG A 244 11.29 21.88 8.27
CA ARG A 244 11.33 23.17 8.98
C ARG A 244 11.13 23.05 10.49
N SER A 245 10.44 22.00 10.95
CA SER A 245 10.13 21.83 12.37
C SER A 245 11.25 21.16 13.18
N THR A 246 12.19 20.44 12.53
CA THR A 246 13.21 19.65 13.25
C THR A 246 14.60 20.25 13.30
N GLY A 247 14.87 21.33 12.56
CA GLY A 247 16.17 22.03 12.59
C GLY A 247 17.41 21.18 12.23
N VAL A 248 17.22 19.95 11.71
CA VAL A 248 18.31 19.03 11.40
C VAL A 248 18.72 19.20 9.95
N PRO A 249 19.99 19.59 9.64
CA PRO A 249 20.49 19.64 8.28
C PRO A 249 20.51 18.23 7.67
N ALA A 250 20.16 18.11 6.39
CA ALA A 250 20.21 16.84 5.68
C ALA A 250 21.66 16.34 5.63
N PRO A 251 21.90 15.04 5.88
CA PRO A 251 23.23 14.48 5.69
C PRO A 251 23.60 14.54 4.20
N VAL A 252 24.72 15.16 3.90
CA VAL A 252 25.39 15.06 2.60
C VAL A 252 25.98 13.68 2.52
N ILE A 253 25.43 12.83 1.69
CA ILE A 253 26.01 11.53 1.39
C ILE A 253 26.71 11.64 0.04
N ALA A 254 28.00 11.44 0.10
CA ALA A 254 28.87 11.33 -1.06
C ALA A 254 28.57 10.05 -1.87
#